data_a065f7770693c93c664f66e18ede7e45
#
_entry.id   a065f7770693c93c664f66e18ede7e45
#
_cell.length_a   1.000
_cell.length_b   1.000
_cell.length_c   1.000
_cell.angle_alpha   90.00
_cell.angle_beta   90.00
_cell.angle_gamma   90.00
#
_symmetry.space_group_name_H-M   'P 1'
#
loop_
_entity.id
_entity.type
_entity.pdbx_description
1 polymer ?
#
loop_
_entity_poly.entity_id
_entity_poly.type
_entity_poly.pdbx_seq_one_letter_code
_entity_poly.pdbx_strand_id
1 'polypeptide(L)'
;MDEAFRFATSEEQCEALVVAGRALKYLVGEAQRLYLEDSRPWVIGYSGGKDSTAILQIIFLALLATPKENRHKSVYVVSSDTLVETPLVVNLVKGALLELNEKALDLDIPLTAHHVVPKSNDSFWANLLGKGYPAPTQTFRW
;
A
#
# COMPACT_ATOMS: atom_id res chain seq x y z
N MET A 1 11.26 17.42 18.62
CA MET A 1 10.83 16.66 17.43
C MET A 1 11.99 16.60 16.45
N ASP A 2 13.15 16.06 16.90
CA ASP A 2 14.42 16.08 16.14
C ASP A 2 15.36 14.91 16.43
N GLU A 3 14.86 13.79 16.95
CA GLU A 3 15.71 12.61 17.21
C GLU A 3 15.56 11.44 16.23
N ALA A 4 14.62 11.52 15.28
CA ALA A 4 14.38 10.42 14.35
C ALA A 4 15.33 10.40 13.13
N PHE A 5 16.23 11.37 12.99
CA PHE A 5 17.11 11.51 11.82
C PHE A 5 18.62 11.61 12.14
N ARG A 6 19.05 11.13 13.29
CA ARG A 6 20.47 10.93 13.54
C ARG A 6 20.90 9.58 12.97
N PHE A 7 21.05 9.51 11.66
CA PHE A 7 21.81 8.44 11.05
C PHE A 7 23.30 8.69 11.31
N ALA A 8 23.87 7.81 12.08
CA ALA A 8 25.26 7.84 12.47
C ALA A 8 26.18 7.73 11.26
N THR A 9 27.24 8.50 11.33
CA THR A 9 28.34 8.61 10.37
C THR A 9 29.38 7.50 10.56
N SER A 10 29.01 6.22 10.56
CA SER A 10 29.98 5.14 10.50
C SER A 10 30.10 4.59 9.08
N GLU A 11 31.28 4.19 8.65
CA GLU A 11 31.53 3.56 7.36
C GLU A 11 30.59 2.38 7.10
N GLU A 12 30.34 1.55 8.11
CA GLU A 12 29.39 0.42 8.05
C GLU A 12 27.96 0.82 7.72
N GLN A 13 27.51 1.97 8.20
CA GLN A 13 26.17 2.48 7.89
C GLN A 13 26.09 3.08 6.48
N CYS A 14 27.15 3.69 6.01
CA CYS A 14 27.24 4.14 4.62
C CYS A 14 27.20 2.95 3.66
N GLU A 15 27.92 1.87 3.95
CA GLU A 15 27.87 0.64 3.16
C GLU A 15 26.48 0.00 3.17
N ALA A 16 25.83 -0.08 4.33
CA ALA A 16 24.47 -0.61 4.47
C ALA A 16 23.46 0.21 3.65
N LEU A 17 23.56 1.55 3.64
CA LEU A 17 22.72 2.43 2.83
C LEU A 17 22.95 2.25 1.33
N VAL A 18 24.20 2.04 0.91
CA VAL A 18 24.53 1.77 -0.50
C VAL A 18 23.95 0.43 -0.95
N VAL A 19 24.07 -0.61 -0.12
CA VAL A 19 23.49 -1.93 -0.39
C VAL A 19 21.96 -1.86 -0.45
N ALA A 20 21.34 -1.18 0.51
CA ALA A 20 19.89 -0.96 0.52
C ALA A 20 19.41 -0.19 -0.71
N GLY A 21 20.15 0.84 -1.13
CA GLY A 21 19.85 1.61 -2.34
C GLY A 21 19.95 0.77 -3.62
N ARG A 22 20.93 -0.13 -3.71
CA ARG A 22 21.04 -1.09 -4.84
C ARG A 22 19.89 -2.07 -4.86
N ALA A 23 19.50 -2.63 -3.71
CA ALA A 23 18.37 -3.52 -3.57
C ALA A 23 17.06 -2.83 -3.96
N LEU A 24 16.83 -1.60 -3.49
CA LEU A 24 15.67 -0.81 -3.86
C LEU A 24 15.61 -0.56 -5.37
N LYS A 25 16.71 -0.16 -5.98
CA LYS A 25 16.78 0.05 -7.44
C LYS A 25 16.46 -1.22 -8.22
N TYR A 26 16.94 -2.37 -7.75
CA TYR A 26 16.63 -3.66 -8.34
C TYR A 26 15.13 -3.98 -8.23
N LEU A 27 14.53 -3.81 -7.04
CA LEU A 27 13.10 -4.07 -6.81
C LEU A 27 12.20 -3.14 -7.64
N VAL A 28 12.55 -1.87 -7.76
CA VAL A 28 11.84 -0.90 -8.62
C VAL A 28 11.91 -1.33 -10.09
N GLY A 29 13.09 -1.74 -10.58
CA GLY A 29 13.26 -2.22 -11.95
C GLY A 29 12.47 -3.51 -12.21
N GLU A 30 12.44 -4.43 -11.26
CA GLU A 30 11.66 -5.66 -11.36
C GLU A 30 10.16 -5.38 -11.36
N ALA A 31 9.69 -4.46 -10.51
CA ALA A 31 8.29 -4.02 -10.53
C ALA A 31 7.90 -3.36 -11.86
N GLN A 32 8.78 -2.54 -12.46
CA GLN A 32 8.55 -1.98 -13.80
C GLN A 32 8.45 -3.06 -14.87
N ARG A 33 9.36 -4.03 -14.85
CA ARG A 33 9.35 -5.15 -15.80
C ARG A 33 8.02 -5.90 -15.72
N LEU A 34 7.59 -6.27 -14.52
CA LEU A 34 6.33 -6.97 -14.28
C LEU A 34 5.11 -6.11 -14.67
N TYR A 35 5.18 -4.80 -14.45
CA TYR A 35 4.11 -3.90 -14.87
C TYR A 35 3.94 -3.88 -16.39
N LEU A 36 5.02 -3.93 -17.14
CA LEU A 36 5.01 -3.89 -18.61
C LEU A 36 4.76 -5.26 -19.27
N GLU A 37 4.82 -6.36 -18.51
CA GLU A 37 4.75 -7.72 -19.04
C GLU A 37 3.36 -8.07 -19.59
N ASP A 38 2.30 -7.52 -18.99
CA ASP A 38 0.92 -7.78 -19.42
C ASP A 38 0.02 -6.53 -19.30
N SER A 39 -1.25 -6.68 -19.66
CA SER A 39 -2.26 -5.61 -19.58
C SER A 39 -3.24 -5.76 -18.42
N ARG A 40 -3.07 -6.76 -17.55
CA ARG A 40 -3.98 -7.00 -16.42
C ARG A 40 -3.83 -5.90 -15.37
N PRO A 41 -4.92 -5.33 -14.86
CA PRO A 41 -4.83 -4.35 -13.78
C PRO A 41 -4.23 -4.97 -12.53
N TRP A 42 -3.51 -4.18 -11.77
CA TRP A 42 -2.95 -4.59 -10.49
C TRP A 42 -3.86 -4.20 -9.33
N VAL A 43 -3.91 -5.07 -8.32
CA VAL A 43 -4.57 -4.80 -7.05
C VAL A 43 -3.55 -4.98 -5.92
N ILE A 44 -3.39 -3.93 -5.11
CA ILE A 44 -2.45 -3.87 -4.00
C ILE A 44 -3.25 -3.78 -2.70
N GLY A 45 -3.07 -4.75 -1.80
CA GLY A 45 -3.61 -4.67 -0.45
C GLY A 45 -2.80 -3.72 0.42
N TYR A 46 -3.45 -2.75 1.05
CA TYR A 46 -2.82 -1.78 1.94
C TYR A 46 -3.44 -1.81 3.33
N SER A 47 -2.66 -2.15 4.33
CA SER A 47 -3.09 -2.22 5.73
C SER A 47 -2.59 -1.07 6.61
N GLY A 48 -1.80 -0.15 6.05
CA GLY A 48 -1.12 0.91 6.81
C GLY A 48 0.09 0.41 7.62
N GLY A 49 0.41 -0.90 7.58
CA GLY A 49 1.60 -1.46 8.20
C GLY A 49 2.88 -1.22 7.38
N LYS A 50 4.04 -1.40 8.01
CA LYS A 50 5.35 -1.14 7.41
C LYS A 50 5.58 -1.88 6.08
N ASP A 51 5.16 -3.14 6.01
CA ASP A 51 5.43 -4.01 4.87
C ASP A 51 4.56 -3.63 3.66
N SER A 52 3.26 -3.40 3.88
CA SER A 52 2.35 -2.93 2.83
C SER A 52 2.72 -1.53 2.34
N THR A 53 3.22 -0.67 3.22
CA THR A 53 3.72 0.67 2.88
C THR A 53 4.99 0.58 2.02
N ALA A 54 5.93 -0.30 2.38
CA ALA A 54 7.14 -0.50 1.60
C ALA A 54 6.85 -1.02 0.18
N ILE A 55 5.95 -2.00 0.05
CA ILE A 55 5.51 -2.53 -1.24
C ILE A 55 4.85 -1.42 -2.08
N LEU A 56 3.94 -0.66 -1.48
CA LEU A 56 3.25 0.43 -2.15
C LEU A 56 4.23 1.50 -2.65
N GLN A 57 5.23 1.87 -1.85
CA GLN A 57 6.27 2.82 -2.24
C GLN A 57 7.11 2.29 -3.41
N ILE A 58 7.53 1.02 -3.41
CA ILE A 58 8.27 0.42 -4.51
C ILE A 58 7.46 0.47 -5.81
N ILE A 59 6.19 0.10 -5.75
CA ILE A 59 5.30 0.11 -6.92
C ILE A 59 5.06 1.56 -7.41
N PHE A 60 4.84 2.50 -6.51
CA PHE A 60 4.68 3.92 -6.86
C PHE A 60 5.92 4.48 -7.55
N LEU A 61 7.12 4.19 -7.04
CA LEU A 61 8.38 4.58 -7.66
C LEU A 61 8.57 3.92 -9.04
N ALA A 62 8.18 2.66 -9.18
CA ALA A 62 8.23 1.95 -10.45
C ALA A 62 7.33 2.59 -11.51
N LEU A 63 6.09 2.95 -11.12
CA LEU A 63 5.16 3.66 -12.00
C LEU A 63 5.66 5.05 -12.36
N LEU A 64 6.23 5.78 -11.40
CA LEU A 64 6.80 7.11 -11.61
C LEU A 64 7.98 7.06 -12.59
N ALA A 65 8.83 6.05 -12.48
CA ALA A 65 9.98 5.85 -13.36
C ALA A 65 9.61 5.28 -14.74
N THR A 66 8.37 4.78 -14.92
CA THR A 66 7.85 4.31 -16.21
C THR A 66 7.43 5.51 -17.05
N PRO A 67 7.82 5.59 -18.34
CA PRO A 67 7.36 6.65 -19.26
C PRO A 67 5.83 6.71 -19.32
N LYS A 68 5.26 7.90 -19.42
CA LYS A 68 3.80 8.12 -19.37
C LYS A 68 3.04 7.30 -20.43
N GLU A 69 3.58 7.25 -21.62
CA GLU A 69 3.03 6.49 -22.75
C GLU A 69 2.95 4.98 -22.50
N ASN A 70 3.74 4.46 -21.56
CA ASN A 70 3.77 3.05 -21.19
C ASN A 70 2.97 2.74 -19.92
N ARG A 71 2.34 3.75 -19.29
CA ARG A 71 1.47 3.58 -18.12
C ARG A 71 0.06 3.18 -18.54
N HIS A 72 -0.09 2.00 -19.14
CA HIS A 72 -1.32 1.60 -19.84
C HIS A 72 -2.32 0.82 -18.99
N LYS A 73 -1.92 0.30 -17.81
CA LYS A 73 -2.85 -0.47 -16.95
C LYS A 73 -3.10 0.22 -15.62
N SER A 74 -4.35 0.10 -15.16
CA SER A 74 -4.78 0.65 -13.88
C SER A 74 -4.18 -0.12 -12.70
N VAL A 75 -3.85 0.60 -11.64
CA VAL A 75 -3.40 0.05 -10.35
C VAL A 75 -4.39 0.47 -9.27
N TYR A 76 -4.96 -0.50 -8.58
CA TYR A 76 -5.90 -0.28 -7.50
C TYR A 76 -5.24 -0.58 -6.17
N VAL A 77 -5.24 0.38 -5.26
CA VAL A 77 -4.82 0.19 -3.88
C VAL A 77 -6.07 0.02 -3.03
N VAL A 78 -6.19 -1.10 -2.33
CA VAL A 78 -7.39 -1.43 -1.57
C VAL A 78 -7.02 -1.60 -0.10
N SER A 79 -7.65 -0.82 0.76
CA SER A 79 -7.58 -1.00 2.22
C SER A 79 -8.94 -1.42 2.75
N SER A 80 -8.97 -2.55 3.45
CA SER A 80 -10.19 -3.08 4.07
C SER A 80 -10.24 -2.72 5.54
N ASP A 81 -11.26 -1.98 5.94
CA ASP A 81 -11.57 -1.70 7.33
C ASP A 81 -12.53 -2.78 7.86
N THR A 82 -12.07 -3.58 8.80
CA THR A 82 -12.87 -4.64 9.40
C THR A 82 -13.91 -4.14 10.40
N LEU A 83 -13.95 -2.83 10.66
CA LEU A 83 -14.78 -2.15 11.66
C LEU A 83 -14.48 -2.57 13.12
N VAL A 84 -13.28 -3.13 13.35
CA VAL A 84 -12.74 -3.44 14.69
C VAL A 84 -11.43 -2.72 14.97
N GLU A 85 -10.92 -2.00 13.98
CA GLU A 85 -9.70 -1.19 14.11
C GLU A 85 -9.95 0.03 15.00
N THR A 86 -8.90 0.51 15.65
CA THR A 86 -9.02 1.75 16.42
C THR A 86 -9.25 2.95 15.49
N PRO A 87 -10.04 3.96 15.92
CA PRO A 87 -10.28 5.16 15.10
C PRO A 87 -8.99 5.86 14.65
N LEU A 88 -7.93 5.78 15.46
CA LEU A 88 -6.63 6.34 15.12
C LEU A 88 -6.05 5.66 13.87
N VAL A 89 -6.05 4.34 13.81
CA VAL A 89 -5.54 3.57 12.67
C VAL A 89 -6.40 3.82 11.43
N VAL A 90 -7.72 3.79 11.58
CA VAL A 90 -8.66 4.07 10.47
C VAL A 90 -8.41 5.45 9.86
N ASN A 91 -8.24 6.48 10.69
CA ASN A 91 -8.00 7.84 10.23
C ASN A 91 -6.62 7.98 9.55
N LEU A 92 -5.60 7.33 10.10
CA LEU A 92 -4.26 7.30 9.50
C LEU A 92 -4.30 6.66 8.09
N VAL A 93 -4.95 5.52 7.96
CA VAL A 93 -5.08 4.81 6.67
C VAL A 93 -5.88 5.65 5.67
N LYS A 94 -7.02 6.21 6.08
CA LYS A 94 -7.83 7.09 5.23
C LYS A 94 -7.05 8.30 4.75
N GLY A 95 -6.31 8.95 5.64
CA GLY A 95 -5.44 10.08 5.28
C GLY A 95 -4.39 9.70 4.24
N ALA A 96 -3.71 8.56 4.44
CA ALA A 96 -2.72 8.05 3.51
C ALA A 96 -3.31 7.72 2.12
N LEU A 97 -4.52 7.14 2.06
CA LEU A 97 -5.19 6.85 0.79
C LEU A 97 -5.63 8.11 0.04
N LEU A 98 -6.06 9.15 0.77
CA LEU A 98 -6.40 10.45 0.17
C LEU A 98 -5.16 11.10 -0.42
N GLU A 99 -4.07 11.21 0.35
CA GLU A 99 -2.80 11.75 -0.13
C GLU A 99 -2.26 10.98 -1.34
N LEU A 100 -2.38 9.66 -1.32
CA LEU A 100 -1.97 8.80 -2.43
C LEU A 100 -2.76 9.12 -3.71
N ASN A 101 -4.08 9.32 -3.62
CA ASN A 101 -4.91 9.69 -4.77
C ASN A 101 -4.54 11.07 -5.31
N GLU A 102 -4.31 12.06 -4.44
CA GLU A 102 -3.87 13.39 -4.84
C GLU A 102 -2.52 13.33 -5.57
N LYS A 103 -1.54 12.64 -5.01
CA LYS A 103 -0.22 12.47 -5.63
C LYS A 103 -0.26 11.70 -6.95
N ALA A 104 -1.09 10.67 -7.04
CA ALA A 104 -1.25 9.91 -8.27
C ALA A 104 -1.84 10.79 -9.39
N LEU A 105 -2.82 11.63 -9.05
CA LEU A 105 -3.41 12.59 -9.98
C LEU A 105 -2.40 13.65 -10.43
N ASP A 106 -1.69 14.27 -9.50
CA ASP A 106 -0.68 15.31 -9.78
C ASP A 106 0.45 14.80 -10.69
N LEU A 107 0.84 13.54 -10.53
CA LEU A 107 1.95 12.92 -11.27
C LEU A 107 1.51 12.11 -12.49
N ASP A 108 0.20 12.14 -12.82
CA ASP A 108 -0.37 11.40 -13.94
C ASP A 108 -0.01 9.89 -13.88
N ILE A 109 -0.22 9.30 -12.70
CA ILE A 109 -0.02 7.88 -12.44
C ILE A 109 -1.38 7.19 -12.45
N PRO A 110 -1.59 6.08 -13.20
CA PRO A 110 -2.87 5.37 -13.29
C PRO A 110 -3.13 4.52 -12.04
N LEU A 111 -3.11 5.16 -10.86
CA LEU A 111 -3.32 4.54 -9.57
C LEU A 111 -4.52 5.16 -8.87
N THR A 112 -5.37 4.33 -8.29
CA THR A 112 -6.54 4.77 -7.52
C THR A 112 -6.59 3.98 -6.21
N ALA A 113 -6.74 4.69 -5.10
CA ALA A 113 -6.82 4.10 -3.78
C ALA A 113 -8.25 4.09 -3.25
N HIS A 114 -8.67 2.96 -2.72
CA HIS A 114 -10.01 2.70 -2.23
C HIS A 114 -9.99 2.22 -0.78
N HIS A 115 -10.86 2.78 0.03
CA HIS A 115 -11.18 2.30 1.36
C HIS A 115 -12.49 1.50 1.29
N VAL A 116 -12.45 0.22 1.63
CA VAL A 116 -13.61 -0.67 1.58
C VAL A 116 -14.00 -1.14 2.96
N VAL A 117 -15.30 -1.31 3.17
CA VAL A 117 -15.89 -1.79 4.42
C VAL A 117 -16.78 -2.99 4.12
N PRO A 118 -16.92 -3.94 5.04
CA PRO A 118 -17.83 -5.06 4.88
C PRO A 118 -19.28 -4.58 4.86
N LYS A 119 -20.16 -5.34 4.20
CA LYS A 119 -21.60 -5.11 4.31
C LYS A 119 -22.04 -5.26 5.77
N SER A 120 -23.07 -4.53 6.17
CA SER A 120 -23.54 -4.53 7.58
C SER A 120 -23.81 -5.93 8.14
N ASN A 121 -24.37 -6.84 7.31
CA ASN A 121 -24.65 -8.22 7.69
C ASN A 121 -23.40 -9.12 7.75
N ASP A 122 -22.28 -8.65 7.21
CA ASP A 122 -21.01 -9.39 7.15
C ASP A 122 -19.93 -8.73 8.00
N SER A 123 -20.31 -7.73 8.80
CA SER A 123 -19.40 -7.09 9.75
C SER A 123 -18.99 -8.08 10.86
N PHE A 124 -17.85 -7.82 11.49
CA PHE A 124 -17.35 -8.60 12.63
C PHE A 124 -18.45 -8.79 13.69
N TRP A 125 -19.08 -7.69 14.11
CA TRP A 125 -20.09 -7.69 15.16
C TRP A 125 -21.36 -8.42 14.74
N ALA A 126 -21.80 -8.29 13.49
CA ALA A 126 -22.96 -9.02 12.99
C ALA A 126 -22.70 -10.54 12.96
N ASN A 127 -21.50 -10.98 12.64
CA ASN A 127 -21.14 -12.38 12.65
C ASN A 127 -20.97 -12.91 14.10
N LEU A 128 -20.28 -12.16 14.96
CA LEU A 128 -20.03 -12.60 16.33
C LEU A 128 -21.29 -12.61 17.19
N LEU A 129 -22.07 -11.52 17.18
CA LEU A 129 -23.24 -11.36 18.05
C LEU A 129 -24.53 -11.87 17.39
N GLY A 130 -24.68 -11.69 16.09
CA GLY A 130 -25.91 -12.06 15.38
C GLY A 130 -25.94 -13.50 14.89
N LYS A 131 -24.84 -13.99 14.35
CA LYS A 131 -24.75 -15.36 13.77
C LYS A 131 -24.03 -16.36 14.67
N GLY A 132 -23.36 -15.90 15.74
CA GLY A 132 -22.61 -16.75 16.66
C GLY A 132 -21.34 -17.39 16.06
N TYR A 133 -20.83 -16.86 14.95
CA TYR A 133 -19.59 -17.36 14.35
C TYR A 133 -18.38 -16.71 15.00
N PRO A 134 -17.31 -17.48 15.29
CA PRO A 134 -16.04 -16.87 15.63
C PRO A 134 -15.50 -16.11 14.40
N ALA A 135 -15.13 -14.86 14.57
CA ALA A 135 -14.43 -14.12 13.55
C ALA A 135 -12.95 -14.55 13.47
N PRO A 136 -12.31 -14.39 12.34
CA PRO A 136 -12.80 -14.02 11.03
C PRO A 136 -13.18 -15.26 10.21
N THR A 137 -14.36 -15.27 9.66
CA THR A 137 -14.75 -16.23 8.65
C THR A 137 -14.20 -15.80 7.29
N GLN A 138 -14.32 -16.64 6.28
CA GLN A 138 -13.90 -16.31 4.91
C GLN A 138 -14.55 -15.03 4.38
N THR A 139 -15.72 -14.68 4.85
CA THR A 139 -16.46 -13.44 4.53
C THR A 139 -15.76 -12.17 5.04
N PHE A 140 -14.80 -12.30 5.93
CA PHE A 140 -14.03 -11.21 6.52
C PHE A 140 -12.70 -10.92 5.82
N ARG A 141 -12.32 -11.71 4.85
CA ARG A 141 -11.03 -11.59 4.16
C ARG A 141 -11.09 -10.77 2.87
N TRP A 142 -12.14 -9.97 2.72
CA TRP A 142 -12.35 -9.15 1.50
C TRP A 142 -12.51 -7.69 1.81
#